data_6401bb7f7f620ba303dedf3d5322b167
#
_entry.id   6401bb7f7f620ba303dedf3d5322b167
#
_cell.length_a   1.000
_cell.length_b   1.000
_cell.length_c   1.000
_cell.angle_alpha   90.00
_cell.angle_beta   90.00
_cell.angle_gamma   90.00
#
_symmetry.space_group_name_H-M   'P 1'
#
loop_
_entity.id
_entity.type
_entity.pdbx_description
1 polymer ?
#
loop_
_entity_poly.entity_id
_entity_poly.type
_entity_poly.pdbx_seq_one_letter_code
_entity_poly.pdbx_strand_id
1 'polypeptide(L)'
;MKKRLNYRGGNAEGRLQKDKLHSLKCALHDSYQAEVAELADGRQFKCLINPDKLKPEYDNKIISIPFNDICLNSEDKEEQAIGMKPGDYFIWKRRTEHMDTTWLVYLQHIEEDSYFRAEIRKCEYEFEINGKKYPIYVRGPVETDIPWNQKRGIVWNNINYTLIMYITKNEETNDYFERFVKIDFDDKKWEVQAVNRYDSGGSILEVFLKETFANTVEEDAVKEQEADKVDTVSQIIGDKEVYPYDMKTYSIEGMVGGNWSISNNKAKIIEQNEQTVTIEVVTSKSGSFDLVYNGNELITLPIVIKSL
;
A
#
# COMPACT_ATOMS: atom_id res chain seq x y z
N MET A 1 -5.37 -58.83 -15.12
CA MET A 1 -4.86 -57.97 -14.02
C MET A 1 -3.90 -56.87 -14.43
N LYS A 2 -3.05 -57.03 -15.45
CA LYS A 2 -2.09 -55.98 -15.89
C LYS A 2 -2.72 -54.71 -16.50
N LYS A 3 -3.92 -54.77 -17.06
CA LYS A 3 -4.58 -53.60 -17.69
C LYS A 3 -5.17 -52.57 -16.69
N ARG A 4 -5.46 -52.94 -15.45
CA ARG A 4 -5.98 -52.02 -14.43
C ARG A 4 -4.90 -51.15 -13.76
N LEU A 5 -3.64 -51.60 -13.80
CA LEU A 5 -2.53 -50.88 -13.20
C LEU A 5 -2.06 -49.66 -14.00
N ASN A 6 -2.30 -49.64 -15.32
CA ASN A 6 -1.89 -48.50 -16.17
C ASN A 6 -2.90 -47.34 -16.25
N TYR A 7 -4.09 -47.50 -15.64
CA TYR A 7 -5.16 -46.50 -15.77
C TYR A 7 -5.03 -45.32 -14.80
N ARG A 8 -4.16 -45.42 -13.77
CA ARG A 8 -4.09 -44.44 -12.69
C ARG A 8 -2.77 -43.69 -12.53
N GLY A 9 -1.91 -43.68 -13.55
CA GLY A 9 -0.63 -42.98 -13.49
C GLY A 9 0.57 -43.93 -13.25
N GLY A 10 1.70 -43.61 -13.87
CA GLY A 10 2.84 -44.48 -14.04
C GLY A 10 3.59 -44.92 -12.79
N ASN A 11 3.56 -44.15 -11.68
CA ASN A 11 4.23 -44.49 -10.43
C ASN A 11 3.27 -44.48 -9.22
N ALA A 12 3.69 -45.05 -8.10
CA ALA A 12 2.87 -45.22 -6.90
C ALA A 12 2.50 -43.83 -6.29
N GLU A 13 3.44 -42.89 -6.33
CA GLU A 13 3.27 -41.57 -5.81
C GLU A 13 2.22 -40.75 -6.59
N GLY A 14 2.29 -40.75 -7.91
CA GLY A 14 1.29 -40.09 -8.75
C GLY A 14 -0.12 -40.68 -8.63
N ARG A 15 -0.23 -41.97 -8.26
CA ARG A 15 -1.53 -42.59 -7.93
C ARG A 15 -2.06 -42.10 -6.60
N LEU A 16 -1.20 -42.07 -5.59
CA LEU A 16 -1.57 -41.58 -4.25
C LEU A 16 -2.05 -40.12 -4.29
N GLN A 17 -1.35 -39.28 -5.03
CA GLN A 17 -1.75 -37.86 -5.20
C GLN A 17 -3.10 -37.75 -5.91
N LYS A 18 -3.34 -38.51 -6.97
CA LYS A 18 -4.65 -38.49 -7.67
C LYS A 18 -5.78 -39.02 -6.79
N ASP A 19 -5.55 -40.08 -6.02
CA ASP A 19 -6.55 -40.64 -5.11
C ASP A 19 -6.82 -39.67 -3.95
N LYS A 20 -5.79 -38.96 -3.42
CA LYS A 20 -5.91 -37.92 -2.42
C LYS A 20 -6.74 -36.74 -2.94
N LEU A 21 -6.43 -36.24 -4.14
CA LEU A 21 -7.15 -35.16 -4.78
C LEU A 21 -8.61 -35.52 -5.07
N HIS A 22 -8.87 -36.73 -5.58
CA HIS A 22 -10.22 -37.21 -5.83
C HIS A 22 -11.04 -37.33 -4.54
N SER A 23 -10.45 -37.89 -3.49
CA SER A 23 -11.11 -38.01 -2.19
C SER A 23 -11.41 -36.61 -1.58
N LEU A 24 -10.49 -35.68 -1.73
CA LEU A 24 -10.68 -34.30 -1.28
C LEU A 24 -11.81 -33.60 -2.05
N LYS A 25 -11.88 -33.77 -3.38
CA LYS A 25 -12.97 -33.23 -4.20
C LYS A 25 -14.33 -33.80 -3.78
N CYS A 26 -14.44 -35.12 -3.63
CA CYS A 26 -15.67 -35.77 -3.17
C CYS A 26 -16.07 -35.22 -1.78
N ALA A 27 -15.12 -35.21 -0.84
CA ALA A 27 -15.37 -34.71 0.52
C ALA A 27 -15.82 -33.26 0.54
N LEU A 28 -15.23 -32.40 -0.30
CA LEU A 28 -15.64 -31.00 -0.44
C LEU A 28 -17.05 -30.88 -1.02
N HIS A 29 -17.33 -31.58 -2.14
CA HIS A 29 -18.62 -31.44 -2.83
C HIS A 29 -19.78 -32.01 -2.02
N ASP A 30 -19.54 -33.02 -1.19
CA ASP A 30 -20.53 -33.64 -0.31
C ASP A 30 -20.61 -32.97 1.08
N SER A 31 -19.67 -32.09 1.41
CA SER A 31 -19.62 -31.44 2.71
C SER A 31 -20.72 -30.39 2.89
N TYR A 32 -21.38 -30.43 4.04
CA TYR A 32 -22.31 -29.39 4.46
C TYR A 32 -21.58 -28.07 4.80
N GLN A 33 -20.25 -28.11 5.01
CA GLN A 33 -19.41 -26.92 5.28
C GLN A 33 -18.90 -26.27 4.00
N ALA A 34 -19.11 -26.90 2.85
CA ALA A 34 -18.68 -26.30 1.59
C ALA A 34 -19.54 -25.08 1.27
N GLU A 35 -18.87 -23.99 1.03
CA GLU A 35 -19.47 -22.71 0.63
C GLU A 35 -19.42 -22.54 -0.90
N VAL A 36 -20.29 -21.70 -1.43
CA VAL A 36 -20.28 -21.31 -2.84
C VAL A 36 -19.65 -19.93 -2.96
N ALA A 37 -18.71 -19.81 -3.88
CA ALA A 37 -18.10 -18.53 -4.25
C ALA A 37 -18.20 -18.32 -5.77
N GLU A 38 -18.14 -17.04 -6.17
CA GLU A 38 -18.24 -16.60 -7.55
C GLU A 38 -17.06 -15.66 -7.87
N LEU A 39 -16.33 -15.97 -8.94
CA LEU A 39 -15.26 -15.11 -9.45
C LEU A 39 -15.83 -13.87 -10.13
N ALA A 40 -15.00 -12.87 -10.36
CA ALA A 40 -15.39 -11.63 -11.04
C ALA A 40 -15.93 -11.85 -12.46
N ASP A 41 -15.61 -12.95 -13.11
CA ASP A 41 -16.11 -13.35 -14.42
C ASP A 41 -17.43 -14.16 -14.38
N GLY A 42 -18.03 -14.32 -13.20
CA GLY A 42 -19.29 -15.04 -12.98
C GLY A 42 -19.16 -16.55 -12.83
N ARG A 43 -17.96 -17.12 -12.86
CA ARG A 43 -17.75 -18.55 -12.62
C ARG A 43 -17.95 -18.91 -11.16
N GLN A 44 -18.79 -19.90 -10.89
CA GLN A 44 -19.10 -20.35 -9.53
C GLN A 44 -18.35 -21.63 -9.17
N PHE A 45 -17.91 -21.74 -7.93
CA PHE A 45 -17.17 -22.89 -7.43
C PHE A 45 -17.47 -23.18 -5.95
N LYS A 46 -17.20 -24.42 -5.52
CA LYS A 46 -17.25 -24.79 -4.11
C LYS A 46 -15.89 -24.65 -3.44
N CYS A 47 -15.90 -24.16 -2.21
CA CYS A 47 -14.70 -23.97 -1.40
C CYS A 47 -14.99 -24.22 0.07
N LEU A 48 -13.93 -24.38 0.87
CA LEU A 48 -13.98 -24.31 2.33
C LEU A 48 -13.45 -22.95 2.76
N ILE A 49 -14.20 -22.23 3.57
CA ILE A 49 -13.79 -20.94 4.15
C ILE A 49 -13.78 -21.09 5.68
N ASN A 50 -12.59 -21.01 6.26
CA ASN A 50 -12.36 -21.18 7.68
C ASN A 50 -11.77 -19.91 8.30
N PRO A 51 -12.04 -19.62 9.59
CA PRO A 51 -11.33 -18.57 10.31
C PRO A 51 -9.82 -18.83 10.32
N ASP A 52 -9.03 -17.79 10.19
CA ASP A 52 -7.60 -17.88 10.43
C ASP A 52 -7.34 -17.96 11.94
N LYS A 53 -6.94 -19.13 12.41
CA LYS A 53 -6.68 -19.37 13.84
C LYS A 53 -5.42 -18.65 14.35
N LEU A 54 -4.51 -18.28 13.44
CA LEU A 54 -3.26 -17.60 13.79
C LEU A 54 -3.45 -16.08 13.90
N LYS A 55 -4.50 -15.56 13.30
CA LYS A 55 -4.79 -14.12 13.25
C LYS A 55 -6.28 -13.85 13.53
N PRO A 56 -6.80 -14.26 14.73
CA PRO A 56 -8.23 -14.14 15.04
C PRO A 56 -8.72 -12.70 15.16
N GLU A 57 -7.80 -11.76 15.32
CA GLU A 57 -8.08 -10.32 15.50
C GLU A 57 -8.56 -9.64 14.21
N TYR A 58 -8.35 -10.28 13.09
CA TYR A 58 -8.71 -9.75 11.78
C TYR A 58 -9.85 -10.55 11.17
N ASP A 59 -10.67 -9.92 10.37
CA ASP A 59 -11.63 -10.59 9.47
C ASP A 59 -10.91 -11.42 8.39
N ASN A 60 -9.77 -11.99 8.75
CA ASN A 60 -9.00 -12.85 7.91
C ASN A 60 -9.59 -14.25 7.94
N LYS A 61 -9.75 -14.81 6.79
CA LYS A 61 -10.17 -16.21 6.63
C LYS A 61 -9.20 -16.92 5.71
N ILE A 62 -9.28 -18.23 5.74
CA ILE A 62 -8.51 -19.11 4.85
C ILE A 62 -9.48 -19.77 3.92
N ILE A 63 -9.28 -19.59 2.62
CA ILE A 63 -9.98 -20.35 1.59
C ILE A 63 -9.17 -21.58 1.18
N SER A 64 -9.86 -22.71 0.94
CA SER A 64 -9.24 -23.93 0.43
C SER A 64 -10.09 -24.50 -0.69
N ILE A 65 -9.45 -24.78 -1.84
CA ILE A 65 -10.07 -25.29 -3.07
C ILE A 65 -9.19 -26.40 -3.62
N PRO A 66 -9.71 -27.57 -3.98
CA PRO A 66 -8.91 -28.62 -4.62
C PRO A 66 -8.27 -28.10 -5.92
N PHE A 67 -7.02 -28.48 -6.17
CA PHE A 67 -6.39 -28.15 -7.45
C PHE A 67 -7.15 -28.79 -8.61
N ASN A 68 -7.21 -28.09 -9.72
CA ASN A 68 -7.93 -28.50 -10.93
C ASN A 68 -9.42 -28.82 -10.67
N ASP A 69 -10.03 -28.18 -9.68
CA ASP A 69 -11.47 -28.21 -9.54
C ASP A 69 -12.15 -27.35 -10.61
N ILE A 70 -13.35 -27.74 -10.99
CA ILE A 70 -14.10 -27.11 -12.07
C ILE A 70 -15.19 -26.22 -11.52
N CYS A 71 -15.58 -25.23 -12.31
CA CYS A 71 -16.68 -24.35 -11.96
C CYS A 71 -18.04 -25.09 -12.01
N LEU A 72 -18.94 -24.74 -11.10
CA LEU A 72 -20.25 -25.38 -10.95
C LEU A 72 -21.20 -25.06 -12.11
N ASN A 73 -21.05 -23.86 -12.70
CA ASN A 73 -21.90 -23.33 -13.74
C ASN A 73 -21.27 -23.40 -15.15
N SER A 74 -20.21 -24.21 -15.32
CA SER A 74 -19.61 -24.42 -16.63
C SER A 74 -20.33 -25.54 -17.39
N GLU A 75 -20.69 -25.28 -18.64
CA GLU A 75 -21.24 -26.29 -19.54
C GLU A 75 -20.16 -27.25 -20.07
N ASP A 76 -18.92 -26.77 -20.23
CA ASP A 76 -17.75 -27.55 -20.66
C ASP A 76 -16.86 -27.90 -19.47
N LYS A 77 -16.96 -29.15 -19.00
CA LYS A 77 -16.28 -29.66 -17.80
C LYS A 77 -14.76 -29.78 -17.91
N GLU A 78 -14.18 -29.67 -19.10
CA GLU A 78 -12.75 -29.89 -19.30
C GLU A 78 -11.90 -28.61 -19.36
N GLU A 79 -12.46 -27.44 -19.58
CA GLU A 79 -11.70 -26.23 -19.90
C GLU A 79 -11.66 -25.13 -18.83
N GLN A 80 -12.43 -25.23 -17.74
CA GLN A 80 -12.52 -24.11 -16.81
C GLN A 80 -12.07 -24.46 -15.37
N ALA A 81 -10.78 -24.71 -15.21
CA ALA A 81 -10.18 -24.78 -13.88
C ALA A 81 -10.33 -23.44 -13.13
N ILE A 82 -10.56 -23.52 -11.82
CA ILE A 82 -10.59 -22.35 -10.95
C ILE A 82 -9.16 -21.85 -10.78
N GLY A 83 -8.72 -20.96 -11.65
CA GLY A 83 -7.36 -20.40 -11.66
C GLY A 83 -7.21 -19.19 -10.76
N MET A 84 -7.43 -19.32 -9.43
CA MET A 84 -7.34 -18.22 -8.48
C MET A 84 -5.90 -17.93 -8.08
N LYS A 85 -5.55 -16.66 -7.92
CA LYS A 85 -4.21 -16.19 -7.51
C LYS A 85 -4.33 -14.98 -6.56
N PRO A 86 -3.26 -14.63 -5.82
CA PRO A 86 -3.24 -13.38 -5.04
C PRO A 86 -3.57 -12.16 -5.91
N GLY A 87 -4.39 -11.27 -5.38
CA GLY A 87 -4.91 -10.10 -6.08
C GLY A 87 -6.25 -10.31 -6.77
N ASP A 88 -6.73 -11.55 -6.92
CA ASP A 88 -8.06 -11.81 -7.46
C ASP A 88 -9.15 -11.51 -6.42
N TYR A 89 -10.32 -11.11 -6.90
CA TYR A 89 -11.52 -10.93 -6.09
C TYR A 89 -12.51 -12.05 -6.37
N PHE A 90 -13.26 -12.41 -5.34
CA PHE A 90 -14.41 -13.29 -5.46
C PHE A 90 -15.53 -12.85 -4.51
N ILE A 91 -16.76 -13.27 -4.83
CA ILE A 91 -17.95 -13.04 -4.03
C ILE A 91 -18.28 -14.33 -3.29
N TRP A 92 -18.32 -14.30 -1.97
CA TRP A 92 -18.81 -15.41 -1.18
C TRP A 92 -20.33 -15.37 -1.11
N LYS A 93 -20.98 -16.33 -1.75
CA LYS A 93 -22.43 -16.53 -1.77
C LYS A 93 -22.88 -17.26 -0.51
N ARG A 94 -23.31 -16.52 0.49
CA ARG A 94 -23.73 -17.14 1.75
C ARG A 94 -25.08 -17.86 1.60
N ARG A 95 -25.20 -19.04 2.23
CA ARG A 95 -26.43 -19.86 2.18
C ARG A 95 -27.56 -19.33 3.04
N THR A 96 -27.30 -18.47 3.98
CA THR A 96 -28.25 -17.89 4.92
C THR A 96 -28.56 -16.45 4.54
N GLU A 97 -29.53 -15.82 5.20
CA GLU A 97 -30.04 -14.45 4.98
C GLU A 97 -28.98 -13.33 4.99
N HIS A 98 -27.71 -13.69 5.06
CA HIS A 98 -26.60 -12.75 5.03
C HIS A 98 -26.29 -12.33 3.60
N MET A 99 -26.02 -11.03 3.43
CA MET A 99 -25.62 -10.48 2.15
C MET A 99 -24.34 -11.12 1.63
N ASP A 100 -24.25 -11.27 0.32
CA ASP A 100 -23.02 -11.65 -0.36
C ASP A 100 -21.90 -10.69 0.02
N THR A 101 -20.68 -11.21 0.16
CA THR A 101 -19.51 -10.40 0.57
C THR A 101 -18.38 -10.59 -0.41
N THR A 102 -17.70 -9.49 -0.74
CA THR A 102 -16.53 -9.49 -1.61
C THR A 102 -15.26 -9.72 -0.81
N TRP A 103 -14.38 -10.56 -1.35
CA TRP A 103 -13.13 -10.96 -0.71
C TRP A 103 -11.96 -10.82 -1.67
N LEU A 104 -10.84 -10.34 -1.15
CA LEU A 104 -9.55 -10.27 -1.84
C LEU A 104 -8.70 -11.48 -1.45
N VAL A 105 -8.17 -12.20 -2.43
CA VAL A 105 -7.16 -13.23 -2.21
C VAL A 105 -5.84 -12.54 -1.88
N TYR A 106 -5.40 -12.68 -0.62
CA TYR A 106 -4.26 -11.90 -0.11
C TYR A 106 -2.93 -12.65 -0.24
N LEU A 107 -2.82 -13.84 0.33
CA LEU A 107 -1.58 -14.60 0.37
C LEU A 107 -1.84 -16.08 0.08
N GLN A 108 -1.16 -16.62 -0.91
CA GLN A 108 -1.23 -18.05 -1.22
C GLN A 108 -0.21 -18.83 -0.39
N HIS A 109 -0.66 -19.90 0.25
CA HIS A 109 0.20 -20.89 0.90
C HIS A 109 0.64 -21.95 -0.12
N ILE A 110 1.94 -22.00 -0.40
CA ILE A 110 2.50 -22.84 -1.49
C ILE A 110 2.76 -24.28 -1.04
N GLU A 111 2.63 -24.61 0.25
CA GLU A 111 3.08 -25.86 0.84
C GLU A 111 2.20 -27.10 0.55
N GLU A 112 1.10 -26.94 -0.17
CA GLU A 112 0.11 -27.99 -0.36
C GLU A 112 -0.02 -28.39 -1.83
N ASP A 113 0.32 -29.65 -2.14
CA ASP A 113 0.27 -30.18 -3.50
C ASP A 113 -1.14 -30.57 -3.99
N SER A 114 -2.12 -30.61 -3.10
CA SER A 114 -3.45 -31.17 -3.42
C SER A 114 -4.55 -30.15 -3.50
N TYR A 115 -4.36 -28.95 -2.93
CA TYR A 115 -5.36 -27.90 -2.95
C TYR A 115 -4.70 -26.51 -2.90
N PHE A 116 -5.38 -25.57 -3.53
CA PHE A 116 -5.08 -24.16 -3.37
C PHE A 116 -5.54 -23.71 -1.98
N ARG A 117 -4.66 -23.09 -1.23
CA ARG A 117 -4.96 -22.50 0.07
C ARG A 117 -4.45 -21.07 0.10
N ALA A 118 -5.29 -20.16 0.53
CA ALA A 118 -4.91 -18.75 0.60
C ALA A 118 -5.57 -18.03 1.78
N GLU A 119 -4.87 -17.04 2.32
CA GLU A 119 -5.48 -16.03 3.18
C GLU A 119 -6.35 -15.12 2.32
N ILE A 120 -7.54 -14.79 2.82
CA ILE A 120 -8.49 -13.90 2.16
C ILE A 120 -8.91 -12.79 3.11
N ARG A 121 -9.18 -11.63 2.56
CA ARG A 121 -9.57 -10.43 3.30
C ARG A 121 -10.90 -9.91 2.79
N LYS A 122 -11.81 -9.58 3.72
CA LYS A 122 -13.12 -9.03 3.37
C LYS A 122 -12.96 -7.59 2.89
N CYS A 123 -13.48 -7.31 1.69
CA CYS A 123 -13.55 -5.96 1.16
C CYS A 123 -14.88 -5.34 1.60
N GLU A 124 -14.80 -4.35 2.49
CA GLU A 124 -15.99 -3.67 3.01
C GLU A 124 -16.26 -2.34 2.30
N TYR A 125 -15.27 -1.85 1.56
CA TYR A 125 -15.32 -0.57 0.88
C TYR A 125 -15.02 -0.73 -0.62
N GLU A 126 -15.39 0.28 -1.38
CA GLU A 126 -15.00 0.42 -2.79
C GLU A 126 -14.21 1.72 -2.95
N PHE A 127 -13.18 1.68 -3.76
CA PHE A 127 -12.40 2.84 -4.14
C PHE A 127 -12.52 3.08 -5.65
N GLU A 128 -12.81 4.31 -6.06
CA GLU A 128 -13.01 4.65 -7.45
C GLU A 128 -11.75 5.27 -8.07
N ILE A 129 -11.29 4.71 -9.17
CA ILE A 129 -10.17 5.22 -9.97
C ILE A 129 -10.67 5.37 -11.40
N ASN A 130 -10.63 6.56 -11.96
CA ASN A 130 -11.02 6.85 -13.34
C ASN A 130 -12.43 6.34 -13.71
N GLY A 131 -13.38 6.40 -12.78
CA GLY A 131 -14.75 5.91 -12.98
C GLY A 131 -14.94 4.40 -12.81
N LYS A 132 -13.88 3.66 -12.49
CA LYS A 132 -13.92 2.22 -12.20
C LYS A 132 -13.80 1.96 -10.71
N LYS A 133 -14.70 1.16 -10.17
CA LYS A 133 -14.73 0.80 -8.75
C LYS A 133 -13.91 -0.46 -8.47
N TYR A 134 -13.08 -0.38 -7.47
CA TYR A 134 -12.24 -1.47 -6.98
C TYR A 134 -12.65 -1.80 -5.54
N PRO A 135 -12.99 -3.06 -5.24
CA PRO A 135 -13.17 -3.48 -3.86
C PRO A 135 -11.86 -3.35 -3.09
N ILE A 136 -11.90 -2.83 -1.88
CA ILE A 136 -10.72 -2.64 -1.05
C ILE A 136 -10.94 -3.21 0.35
N TYR A 137 -9.85 -3.74 0.92
CA TYR A 137 -9.78 -4.04 2.34
C TYR A 137 -9.03 -2.91 3.05
N VAL A 138 -9.58 -2.44 4.15
CA VAL A 138 -9.03 -1.32 4.91
C VAL A 138 -8.85 -1.72 6.37
N ARG A 139 -7.73 -1.36 6.97
CA ARG A 139 -7.48 -1.55 8.40
C ARG A 139 -6.69 -0.40 9.00
N GLY A 140 -6.87 -0.18 10.30
CA GLY A 140 -5.97 0.67 11.08
C GLY A 140 -4.59 0.03 11.29
N PRO A 141 -3.59 0.80 11.72
CA PRO A 141 -2.27 0.29 12.10
C PRO A 141 -2.39 -0.59 13.35
N VAL A 142 -1.58 -1.65 13.42
CA VAL A 142 -1.52 -2.57 14.55
C VAL A 142 -0.13 -2.51 15.16
N GLU A 143 0.00 -2.67 16.47
CA GLU A 143 1.29 -2.65 17.17
C GLU A 143 2.31 -3.63 16.59
N THR A 144 1.86 -4.75 16.03
CA THR A 144 2.70 -5.76 15.39
C THR A 144 3.28 -5.32 14.04
N ASP A 145 2.74 -4.28 13.41
CA ASP A 145 3.22 -3.81 12.10
C ASP A 145 4.60 -3.15 12.22
N ILE A 146 4.88 -2.46 13.32
CA ILE A 146 6.14 -1.75 13.56
C ILE A 146 7.35 -2.70 13.63
N PRO A 147 7.33 -3.79 14.44
CA PRO A 147 8.44 -4.74 14.49
C PRO A 147 8.63 -5.51 13.19
N TRP A 148 7.55 -5.78 12.47
CA TRP A 148 7.58 -6.54 11.23
C TRP A 148 8.22 -5.73 10.09
N ASN A 149 7.89 -4.46 9.99
CA ASN A 149 8.48 -3.52 9.05
C ASN A 149 9.98 -3.32 9.30
N GLN A 150 10.42 -3.29 10.55
CA GLN A 150 11.83 -3.22 10.92
C GLN A 150 12.61 -4.48 10.50
N LYS A 151 12.00 -5.67 10.62
CA LYS A 151 12.63 -6.95 10.22
C LYS A 151 12.85 -7.07 8.71
N ARG A 152 12.06 -6.40 7.88
CA ARG A 152 12.23 -6.39 6.42
C ARG A 152 13.33 -5.46 5.91
N GLY A 153 14.04 -4.75 6.79
CA GLY A 153 15.08 -3.80 6.40
C GLY A 153 14.57 -2.59 5.63
N ILE A 154 13.25 -2.43 5.53
CA ILE A 154 12.63 -1.24 4.98
C ILE A 154 12.58 -0.23 6.12
N VAL A 155 13.36 0.84 6.00
CA VAL A 155 13.39 1.93 6.99
C VAL A 155 12.10 2.75 6.85
N TRP A 156 11.02 2.25 7.44
CA TRP A 156 9.74 2.95 7.55
C TRP A 156 9.69 3.88 8.78
N ASN A 157 10.86 4.18 9.36
CA ASN A 157 10.98 4.85 10.65
C ASN A 157 10.26 6.21 10.77
N ASN A 158 9.75 6.73 9.66
CA ASN A 158 9.07 8.03 9.65
C ASN A 158 7.69 7.99 8.97
N ILE A 159 7.10 6.81 8.74
CA ILE A 159 5.76 6.76 8.17
C ILE A 159 4.74 6.92 9.30
N ASN A 160 4.14 8.07 9.33
CA ASN A 160 3.00 8.34 10.21
C ASN A 160 1.73 8.10 9.41
N TYR A 161 1.11 6.93 9.57
CA TYR A 161 -0.12 6.56 8.90
C TYR A 161 -1.20 6.19 9.92
N THR A 162 -2.45 6.39 9.53
CA THR A 162 -3.63 6.08 10.35
C THR A 162 -4.51 5.02 9.71
N LEU A 163 -4.25 4.67 8.46
CA LEU A 163 -5.02 3.71 7.70
C LEU A 163 -4.12 2.96 6.70
N ILE A 164 -4.38 1.68 6.52
CA ILE A 164 -3.76 0.86 5.47
C ILE A 164 -4.86 0.34 4.55
N MET A 165 -4.73 0.62 3.27
CA MET A 165 -5.63 0.15 2.22
C MET A 165 -4.94 -0.95 1.41
N TYR A 166 -5.63 -2.05 1.16
CA TYR A 166 -5.19 -3.14 0.30
C TYR A 166 -6.07 -3.20 -0.94
N ILE A 167 -5.44 -3.17 -2.10
CA ILE A 167 -6.11 -3.18 -3.40
C ILE A 167 -5.31 -4.05 -4.39
N THR A 168 -5.98 -4.68 -5.35
CA THR A 168 -5.28 -5.42 -6.41
C THR A 168 -4.34 -4.52 -7.20
N LYS A 169 -3.15 -5.05 -7.54
CA LYS A 169 -2.18 -4.36 -8.36
C LYS A 169 -2.42 -4.65 -9.84
N ASN A 170 -2.71 -3.63 -10.58
CA ASN A 170 -2.71 -3.60 -12.04
C ASN A 170 -2.04 -2.30 -12.52
N GLU A 171 -1.96 -2.06 -13.81
CA GLU A 171 -1.34 -0.84 -14.34
C GLU A 171 -2.04 0.42 -13.79
N GLU A 172 -3.38 0.45 -13.82
CA GLU A 172 -4.17 1.60 -13.39
C GLU A 172 -4.01 1.91 -11.89
N THR A 173 -4.11 0.90 -11.01
CA THR A 173 -3.96 1.09 -9.56
C THR A 173 -2.51 1.40 -9.18
N ASN A 174 -1.53 0.81 -9.87
CA ASN A 174 -0.12 1.04 -9.61
C ASN A 174 0.31 2.48 -9.95
N ASP A 175 -0.23 3.03 -11.03
CA ASP A 175 0.08 4.38 -11.49
C ASP A 175 -0.69 5.46 -10.71
N TYR A 176 -1.88 5.11 -10.19
CA TYR A 176 -2.70 6.04 -9.41
C TYR A 176 -2.09 6.35 -8.04
N PHE A 177 -1.57 5.33 -7.33
CA PHE A 177 -1.06 5.51 -5.99
C PHE A 177 0.43 5.87 -6.00
N GLU A 178 0.73 7.17 -5.96
CA GLU A 178 2.06 7.70 -5.73
C GLU A 178 2.19 8.33 -4.34
N ARG A 179 3.41 8.44 -3.84
CA ARG A 179 3.69 9.06 -2.54
C ARG A 179 3.31 10.55 -2.57
N PHE A 180 2.67 11.00 -1.50
CA PHE A 180 2.15 12.37 -1.30
C PHE A 180 0.94 12.75 -2.15
N VAL A 181 0.38 11.85 -2.94
CA VAL A 181 -0.89 12.08 -3.61
C VAL A 181 -2.00 12.18 -2.57
N LYS A 182 -2.87 13.17 -2.72
CA LYS A 182 -4.07 13.32 -1.91
C LYS A 182 -5.23 12.58 -2.58
N ILE A 183 -5.95 11.79 -1.80
CA ILE A 183 -7.11 11.02 -2.26
C ILE A 183 -8.30 11.30 -1.36
N ASP A 184 -9.49 11.24 -1.93
CA ASP A 184 -10.75 11.32 -1.19
C ASP A 184 -11.27 9.90 -0.96
N PHE A 185 -11.51 9.56 0.30
CA PHE A 185 -12.03 8.25 0.68
C PHE A 185 -12.83 8.35 1.98
N ASP A 186 -14.03 7.79 2.02
CA ASP A 186 -14.93 7.77 3.19
C ASP A 186 -15.18 9.18 3.76
N ASP A 187 -15.56 10.12 2.87
CA ASP A 187 -15.82 11.53 3.18
C ASP A 187 -14.65 12.30 3.85
N LYS A 188 -13.45 11.75 3.73
CA LYS A 188 -12.23 12.32 4.30
C LYS A 188 -11.15 12.47 3.23
N LYS A 189 -10.23 13.40 3.48
CA LYS A 189 -9.04 13.59 2.66
C LYS A 189 -7.87 12.84 3.27
N TRP A 190 -7.18 12.08 2.46
CA TRP A 190 -6.04 11.26 2.83
C TRP A 190 -4.84 11.59 1.97
N GLU A 191 -3.66 11.49 2.56
CA GLU A 191 -2.39 11.61 1.85
C GLU A 191 -1.69 10.26 1.85
N VAL A 192 -1.23 9.83 0.69
CA VAL A 192 -0.45 8.61 0.52
C VAL A 192 0.95 8.81 1.09
N GLN A 193 1.25 8.18 2.21
CA GLN A 193 2.57 8.27 2.84
C GLN A 193 3.58 7.30 2.22
N ALA A 194 3.12 6.12 1.84
CA ALA A 194 3.93 5.10 1.19
C ALA A 194 3.07 4.08 0.46
N VAL A 195 3.66 3.40 -0.50
CA VAL A 195 3.05 2.29 -1.23
C VAL A 195 4.01 1.11 -1.25
N ASN A 196 3.60 -0.01 -0.65
CA ASN A 196 4.31 -1.27 -0.78
C ASN A 196 3.77 -2.01 -2.02
N ARG A 197 4.63 -2.19 -3.02
CA ARG A 197 4.31 -2.81 -4.32
C ARG A 197 4.76 -4.26 -4.44
N TYR A 198 5.35 -4.81 -3.38
CA TYR A 198 6.02 -6.11 -3.41
C TYR A 198 5.36 -7.16 -2.51
N ASP A 199 4.29 -6.79 -1.83
CA ASP A 199 3.57 -7.71 -0.98
C ASP A 199 2.81 -8.77 -1.80
N SER A 200 2.57 -9.92 -1.19
CA SER A 200 1.84 -11.04 -1.82
C SER A 200 2.33 -11.41 -3.23
N GLY A 201 3.66 -11.42 -3.42
CA GLY A 201 4.27 -11.72 -4.72
C GLY A 201 4.10 -10.58 -5.75
N GLY A 202 3.79 -9.37 -5.30
CA GLY A 202 3.62 -8.19 -6.15
C GLY A 202 2.26 -8.11 -6.84
N SER A 203 1.27 -8.83 -6.35
CA SER A 203 -0.10 -8.84 -6.90
C SER A 203 -1.05 -7.88 -6.18
N ILE A 204 -0.63 -7.32 -5.06
CA ILE A 204 -1.42 -6.41 -4.22
C ILE A 204 -0.60 -5.16 -3.90
N LEU A 205 -1.27 -4.03 -3.85
CA LEU A 205 -0.74 -2.78 -3.31
C LEU A 205 -1.19 -2.63 -1.87
N GLU A 206 -0.24 -2.34 -1.00
CA GLU A 206 -0.48 -1.94 0.38
C GLU A 206 -0.19 -0.44 0.47
N VAL A 207 -1.26 0.36 0.58
CA VAL A 207 -1.20 1.83 0.54
C VAL A 207 -1.35 2.37 1.95
N PHE A 208 -0.34 3.07 2.43
CA PHE A 208 -0.31 3.68 3.76
C PHE A 208 -0.82 5.11 3.68
N LEU A 209 -1.91 5.38 4.39
CA LEU A 209 -2.64 6.63 4.32
C LEU A 209 -2.58 7.39 5.65
N LYS A 210 -2.40 8.69 5.58
CA LYS A 210 -2.53 9.61 6.70
C LYS A 210 -3.72 10.54 6.46
N GLU A 211 -4.60 10.64 7.43
CA GLU A 211 -5.70 11.60 7.36
C GLU A 211 -5.15 13.03 7.35
N THR A 212 -5.56 13.80 6.35
CA THR A 212 -5.26 15.22 6.26
C THR A 212 -6.52 15.98 6.65
N PHE A 213 -6.44 16.74 7.73
CA PHE A 213 -7.51 17.68 8.05
C PHE A 213 -7.53 18.74 6.93
N ALA A 214 -8.64 18.86 6.25
CA ALA A 214 -8.86 20.01 5.39
C ALA A 214 -8.78 21.24 6.31
N ASN A 215 -7.71 22.00 6.23
CA ASN A 215 -7.74 23.37 6.66
C ASN A 215 -8.77 24.07 5.77
N THR A 216 -10.03 23.94 6.17
CA THR A 216 -11.15 24.64 5.59
C THR A 216 -10.87 26.11 5.79
N VAL A 217 -10.27 26.77 4.82
CA VAL A 217 -10.57 28.18 4.46
C VAL A 217 -9.71 28.67 3.26
N GLU A 218 -8.57 28.02 2.90
CA GLU A 218 -7.66 28.65 1.93
C GLU A 218 -7.49 27.93 0.57
N GLU A 219 -7.87 26.66 0.43
CA GLU A 219 -7.64 25.96 -0.87
C GLU A 219 -8.77 26.13 -1.89
N ASP A 220 -10.00 26.45 -1.49
CA ASP A 220 -11.10 26.69 -2.44
C ASP A 220 -11.10 28.10 -3.03
N ALA A 221 -10.39 29.05 -2.39
CA ALA A 221 -10.22 30.39 -2.92
C ALA A 221 -9.10 30.50 -3.98
N VAL A 222 -8.23 29.49 -4.08
CA VAL A 222 -7.09 29.50 -5.02
C VAL A 222 -7.45 28.92 -6.38
N LYS A 223 -8.47 28.07 -6.47
CA LYS A 223 -8.87 27.43 -7.76
C LYS A 223 -9.66 28.32 -8.71
N GLU A 224 -10.22 29.45 -8.27
CA GLU A 224 -10.95 30.37 -9.16
C GLU A 224 -10.11 31.57 -9.67
N GLN A 225 -8.83 31.70 -9.26
CA GLN A 225 -7.96 32.82 -9.70
C GLN A 225 -6.69 32.42 -10.46
N GLU A 226 -6.46 31.16 -10.76
CA GLU A 226 -5.27 30.73 -11.54
C GLU A 226 -5.53 30.64 -13.04
N ALA A 227 -6.05 31.69 -13.60
CA ALA A 227 -5.94 31.92 -15.04
C ALA A 227 -5.16 33.21 -15.38
N ASP A 228 -4.33 33.71 -14.46
CA ASP A 228 -3.32 34.72 -14.83
C ASP A 228 -2.31 34.95 -13.68
N LYS A 229 -1.03 34.74 -14.00
CA LYS A 229 0.20 35.03 -13.26
C LYS A 229 0.60 34.09 -12.11
N VAL A 230 1.52 33.20 -12.42
CA VAL A 230 2.44 32.60 -11.47
C VAL A 230 3.43 33.63 -10.96
N ASP A 231 3.12 34.30 -9.85
CA ASP A 231 4.14 34.91 -9.01
C ASP A 231 4.64 33.81 -8.03
N THR A 232 5.70 33.13 -8.41
CA THR A 232 6.42 32.22 -7.52
C THR A 232 7.04 33.05 -6.40
N VAL A 233 6.45 33.03 -5.21
CA VAL A 233 7.07 33.65 -4.03
C VAL A 233 8.32 32.84 -3.70
N SER A 234 9.45 33.39 -4.02
CA SER A 234 10.75 32.79 -3.75
C SER A 234 11.01 32.76 -2.25
N GLN A 235 11.33 31.61 -1.68
CA GLN A 235 11.64 31.51 -0.25
C GLN A 235 12.82 30.57 0.04
N ILE A 236 13.54 30.86 1.12
CA ILE A 236 14.59 29.99 1.64
C ILE A 236 13.95 28.89 2.49
N ILE A 237 14.25 27.64 2.17
CA ILE A 237 13.77 26.45 2.89
C ILE A 237 14.90 25.91 3.76
N GLY A 238 14.60 25.66 5.04
CA GLY A 238 15.52 25.08 6.01
C GLY A 238 15.11 25.38 7.45
N ASP A 239 15.89 24.84 8.39
CA ASP A 239 15.62 24.97 9.82
C ASP A 239 15.81 26.42 10.30
N LYS A 240 14.80 26.99 10.99
CA LYS A 240 14.89 28.32 11.60
C LYS A 240 15.57 28.29 12.97
N GLU A 241 15.82 27.13 13.53
CA GLU A 241 16.45 26.92 14.83
C GLU A 241 17.62 25.96 14.67
N VAL A 242 18.76 26.32 15.21
CA VAL A 242 19.99 25.53 15.15
C VAL A 242 20.70 25.53 16.52
N TYR A 243 21.60 24.59 16.73
CA TYR A 243 22.43 24.52 17.94
C TYR A 243 23.88 24.90 17.64
N PRO A 244 24.66 25.24 18.68
CA PRO A 244 26.10 25.46 18.53
C PRO A 244 26.79 24.32 17.79
N TYR A 245 27.63 24.66 16.81
CA TYR A 245 28.40 23.74 15.98
C TYR A 245 27.57 22.84 15.05
N ASP A 246 26.26 23.08 14.91
CA ASP A 246 25.45 22.40 13.90
C ASP A 246 25.90 22.74 12.49
N MET A 247 25.79 21.72 11.61
CA MET A 247 25.94 21.88 10.17
C MET A 247 24.59 21.64 9.50
N LYS A 248 24.10 22.60 8.75
CA LYS A 248 22.76 22.59 8.14
C LYS A 248 22.80 23.03 6.69
N THR A 249 21.96 22.39 5.87
CA THR A 249 21.81 22.74 4.45
C THR A 249 20.46 23.41 4.22
N TYR A 250 20.48 24.49 3.46
CA TYR A 250 19.33 25.31 3.07
C TYR A 250 19.22 25.31 1.55
N SER A 251 17.99 25.45 1.05
CA SER A 251 17.72 25.56 -0.37
C SER A 251 16.84 26.76 -0.67
N ILE A 252 16.87 27.23 -1.94
CA ILE A 252 15.97 28.28 -2.43
C ILE A 252 15.02 27.67 -3.46
N GLU A 253 13.73 27.97 -3.34
CA GLU A 253 12.73 27.64 -4.35
C GLU A 253 12.38 28.87 -5.17
N GLY A 254 12.16 28.68 -6.47
CA GLY A 254 11.66 29.73 -7.37
C GLY A 254 12.72 30.66 -7.96
N MET A 255 14.00 30.55 -7.60
CA MET A 255 15.09 31.39 -8.13
C MET A 255 16.32 30.60 -8.54
N VAL A 256 17.07 31.13 -9.54
CA VAL A 256 18.37 30.62 -10.00
C VAL A 256 19.32 31.82 -10.22
N GLY A 257 20.62 31.58 -10.00
CA GLY A 257 21.67 32.57 -10.34
C GLY A 257 21.97 33.61 -9.27
N GLY A 258 21.63 33.32 -7.99
CA GLY A 258 21.98 34.20 -6.86
C GLY A 258 23.18 33.71 -6.04
N ASN A 259 23.58 34.52 -5.05
CA ASN A 259 24.67 34.23 -4.12
C ASN A 259 24.17 34.22 -2.68
N TRP A 260 24.71 33.32 -1.87
CA TRP A 260 24.40 33.22 -0.44
C TRP A 260 25.36 34.05 0.40
N SER A 261 24.82 34.62 1.47
CA SER A 261 25.61 35.35 2.46
C SER A 261 25.01 35.22 3.86
N ILE A 262 25.79 35.53 4.88
CA ILE A 262 25.39 35.46 6.30
C ILE A 262 25.60 36.85 6.92
N SER A 263 24.64 37.33 7.72
CA SER A 263 24.63 38.69 8.25
C SER A 263 25.72 38.97 9.30
N ASN A 264 26.30 37.93 9.92
CA ASN A 264 27.33 38.09 10.96
C ASN A 264 28.27 36.87 11.01
N ASN A 265 29.23 36.89 11.96
CA ASN A 265 30.27 35.85 12.08
C ASN A 265 29.88 34.68 13.00
N LYS A 266 28.61 34.49 13.34
CA LYS A 266 28.15 33.36 14.19
C LYS A 266 28.03 32.04 13.42
N ALA A 267 27.93 32.09 12.10
CA ALA A 267 27.97 30.96 11.20
C ALA A 267 28.91 31.26 10.02
N LYS A 268 29.35 30.22 9.34
CA LYS A 268 30.14 30.32 8.11
C LYS A 268 29.55 29.41 7.02
N ILE A 269 29.68 29.81 5.78
CA ILE A 269 29.36 29.00 4.63
C ILE A 269 30.47 27.98 4.41
N ILE A 270 30.14 26.71 4.35
CA ILE A 270 31.06 25.61 4.06
C ILE A 270 31.05 25.29 2.59
N GLU A 271 29.85 25.19 2.01
CA GLU A 271 29.63 24.88 0.60
C GLU A 271 28.40 25.63 0.11
N GLN A 272 28.44 26.10 -1.13
CA GLN A 272 27.28 26.72 -1.77
C GLN A 272 27.27 26.47 -3.27
N ASN A 273 26.07 26.42 -3.81
CA ASN A 273 25.80 26.49 -5.25
C ASN A 273 24.63 27.48 -5.49
N GLU A 274 24.15 27.56 -6.74
CA GLU A 274 23.07 28.48 -7.10
C GLU A 274 21.75 28.22 -6.36
N GLN A 275 21.50 27.00 -5.89
CA GLN A 275 20.22 26.60 -5.28
C GLN A 275 20.34 26.16 -3.82
N THR A 276 21.53 25.81 -3.35
CA THR A 276 21.74 25.30 -1.99
C THR A 276 22.95 25.90 -1.31
N VAL A 277 22.91 25.99 0.02
CA VAL A 277 24.01 26.40 0.86
C VAL A 277 24.10 25.51 2.09
N THR A 278 25.30 25.07 2.43
CA THR A 278 25.59 24.39 3.71
C THR A 278 26.36 25.34 4.61
N ILE A 279 25.83 25.58 5.80
CA ILE A 279 26.42 26.46 6.81
C ILE A 279 26.83 25.65 8.03
N GLU A 280 27.85 26.13 8.75
CA GLU A 280 28.28 25.67 10.06
C GLU A 280 28.16 26.78 11.09
N VAL A 281 27.51 26.51 12.22
CA VAL A 281 27.42 27.44 13.35
C VAL A 281 28.74 27.42 14.12
N VAL A 282 29.48 28.53 14.13
CA VAL A 282 30.84 28.58 14.72
C VAL A 282 30.89 29.17 16.12
N THR A 283 29.74 29.42 16.75
CA THR A 283 29.65 29.99 18.09
C THR A 283 29.06 29.01 19.08
N SER A 284 29.53 29.07 20.33
CA SER A 284 28.95 28.32 21.46
C SER A 284 27.84 29.13 22.20
N LYS A 285 27.60 30.37 21.82
CA LYS A 285 26.62 31.23 22.46
C LYS A 285 25.32 31.30 21.69
N SER A 286 24.22 31.34 22.42
CA SER A 286 22.90 31.58 21.83
C SER A 286 22.86 32.96 21.15
N GLY A 287 21.97 33.11 20.20
CA GLY A 287 21.79 34.37 19.44
C GLY A 287 21.08 34.11 18.12
N SER A 288 21.25 35.02 17.18
CA SER A 288 20.66 34.88 15.85
C SER A 288 21.61 35.38 14.76
N PHE A 289 21.35 34.97 13.56
CA PHE A 289 21.93 35.51 12.33
C PHE A 289 20.91 35.33 11.20
N ASP A 290 21.10 36.09 10.13
CA ASP A 290 20.25 36.00 8.95
C ASP A 290 21.04 35.32 7.84
N LEU A 291 20.40 34.33 7.22
CA LEU A 291 20.86 33.73 5.97
C LEU A 291 20.19 34.49 4.83
N VAL A 292 20.99 35.05 3.94
CA VAL A 292 20.54 35.93 2.88
C VAL A 292 20.87 35.31 1.54
N TYR A 293 19.89 35.25 0.67
CA TYR A 293 20.06 34.93 -0.75
C TYR A 293 19.89 36.19 -1.58
N ASN A 294 20.88 36.54 -2.36
CA ASN A 294 20.90 37.70 -3.21
C ASN A 294 20.83 37.24 -4.68
N GLY A 295 19.62 37.13 -5.21
CA GLY A 295 19.29 36.85 -6.60
C GLY A 295 18.63 38.06 -7.27
N ASN A 296 17.57 37.83 -8.05
CA ASN A 296 16.75 38.92 -8.61
C ASN A 296 16.03 39.71 -7.54
N GLU A 297 15.76 39.10 -6.38
CA GLU A 297 15.22 39.70 -5.17
C GLU A 297 16.08 39.27 -3.96
N LEU A 298 16.11 40.13 -2.93
CA LEU A 298 16.82 39.82 -1.69
C LEU A 298 15.88 39.07 -0.75
N ILE A 299 16.21 37.81 -0.47
CA ILE A 299 15.43 36.94 0.44
C ILE A 299 16.25 36.69 1.70
N THR A 300 15.62 36.86 2.87
CA THR A 300 16.28 36.73 4.16
C THR A 300 15.53 35.71 5.03
N LEU A 301 16.25 34.77 5.62
CA LEU A 301 15.76 33.79 6.61
C LEU A 301 16.45 34.06 7.96
N PRO A 302 15.74 34.54 8.99
CA PRO A 302 16.29 34.66 10.32
C PRO A 302 16.44 33.30 10.98
N ILE A 303 17.64 32.99 11.50
CA ILE A 303 17.98 31.73 12.14
C ILE A 303 18.37 32.00 13.59
N VAL A 304 17.79 31.26 14.53
CA VAL A 304 18.02 31.38 15.97
C VAL A 304 18.92 30.24 16.46
N ILE A 305 20.00 30.59 17.16
CA ILE A 305 20.89 29.64 17.81
C ILE A 305 20.39 29.41 19.24
N LYS A 306 19.92 28.22 19.53
CA LYS A 306 19.47 27.81 20.87
C LYS A 306 20.69 27.44 21.76
N SER A 307 20.56 27.66 23.06
CA SER A 307 21.54 27.09 24.03
C SER A 307 21.35 25.61 24.14
N LEU A 308 22.45 24.87 24.26
CA LEU A 308 22.43 23.46 24.65
C LEU A 308 21.91 23.30 26.08
#